data_83738bc954e51480c16ba14826adf334
#
_entry.id   83738bc954e51480c16ba14826adf334
#
_cell.length_a   1.000
_cell.length_b   1.000
_cell.length_c   1.000
_cell.angle_alpha   90.00
_cell.angle_beta   90.00
_cell.angle_gamma   90.00
#
_symmetry.space_group_name_H-M   'P 1'
#
loop_
_entity.id
_entity.type
_entity.pdbx_description
1 polymer ?
#
loop_
_entity_poly.entity_id
_entity_poly.type
_entity_poly.pdbx_seq_one_letter_code
_entity_poly.pdbx_strand_id
1 'polypeptide(L)' 'MKSGIVDVTFGRDVTVIEPANLYGCEIGADCFIGPFVEIQKGAKIGANTRVQ' A
#
# COMPACT_ATOMS: atom_id res chain seq x y z
N MET A 1 -3.88 -1.14 -15.60
CA MET A 1 -2.78 -1.20 -14.63
C MET A 1 -2.55 -2.63 -14.19
N LYS A 2 -1.32 -3.04 -14.12
CA LYS A 2 -0.96 -4.36 -13.67
C LYS A 2 -0.64 -4.34 -12.18
N SER A 3 -1.26 -5.22 -11.42
CA SER A 3 -0.99 -5.29 -9.99
C SER A 3 0.39 -5.87 -9.70
N GLY A 4 1.08 -5.29 -8.73
CA GLY A 4 2.35 -5.82 -8.26
C GLY A 4 2.67 -5.32 -6.87
N ILE A 5 3.07 -6.22 -5.98
CA ILE A 5 3.50 -5.89 -4.63
C ILE A 5 4.89 -6.50 -4.44
N VAL A 6 5.89 -5.65 -4.29
CA VAL A 6 7.29 -6.06 -4.18
C VAL A 6 7.97 -5.31 -3.04
N ASP A 7 8.59 -6.05 -2.14
CA ASP A 7 9.35 -5.48 -1.02
C ASP A 7 8.56 -4.48 -0.20
N VAL A 8 7.32 -4.82 0.13
CA VAL A 8 6.45 -3.97 0.93
C VAL A 8 6.28 -4.56 2.32
N THR A 9 6.44 -3.72 3.32
CA THR A 9 6.19 -4.09 4.71
C THR A 9 4.80 -3.60 5.10
N PHE A 10 3.94 -4.51 5.48
CA PHE A 10 2.58 -4.19 5.91
C PHE A 10 2.46 -4.31 7.42
N GLY A 11 1.78 -3.34 8.02
CA GLY A 11 1.33 -3.47 9.38
C GLY A 11 0.12 -4.41 9.46
N ARG A 12 -0.52 -4.43 10.61
CA ARG A 12 -1.68 -5.29 10.86
C ARG A 12 -2.92 -4.72 10.18
N ASP A 13 -3.77 -5.62 9.67
CA ASP A 13 -5.10 -5.27 9.16
C ASP A 13 -5.07 -4.25 8.02
N VAL A 14 -4.12 -4.42 7.11
CA VAL A 14 -4.04 -3.58 5.91
C VAL A 14 -4.88 -4.20 4.81
N THR A 15 -5.72 -3.39 4.18
CA THR A 15 -6.54 -3.80 3.05
C THR A 15 -5.99 -3.15 1.78
N VAL A 16 -5.75 -3.96 0.77
CA VAL A 16 -5.30 -3.48 -0.55
C VAL A 16 -6.30 -3.96 -1.59
N ILE A 17 -6.85 -3.02 -2.33
CA ILE A 17 -7.80 -3.32 -3.41
C ILE A 17 -7.04 -3.26 -4.73
N GLU A 18 -7.06 -4.36 -5.45
CA GLU A 18 -6.39 -4.43 -6.76
C GLU A 18 -7.22 -3.72 -7.84
N PRO A 19 -6.57 -3.24 -8.89
CA PRO A 19 -5.14 -3.30 -9.13
C PRO A 19 -4.39 -2.19 -8.41
N ALA A 20 -3.26 -2.54 -7.80
CA ALA A 20 -2.40 -1.59 -7.11
C ALA A 20 -0.94 -2.00 -7.30
N ASN A 21 -0.07 -1.01 -7.41
CA ASN A 21 1.37 -1.25 -7.50
C ASN A 21 2.05 -0.64 -6.29
N LEU A 22 2.61 -1.50 -5.45
CA LEU A 22 3.32 -1.09 -4.24
C LEU A 22 4.71 -1.71 -4.29
N TYR A 23 5.72 -0.88 -4.16
CA TYR A 23 7.09 -1.41 -4.17
C TYR A 23 8.02 -0.58 -3.30
N GLY A 24 8.81 -1.27 -2.49
CA GLY A 24 9.81 -0.67 -1.65
C GLY A 24 9.28 0.32 -0.62
N CYS A 25 8.07 0.11 -0.12
CA CYS A 25 7.42 1.04 0.80
C CYS A 25 6.98 0.35 2.08
N GLU A 26 6.57 1.15 3.05
CA GLU A 26 6.04 0.66 4.32
C GLU A 26 4.62 1.17 4.52
N ILE A 27 3.72 0.27 4.86
CA ILE A 27 2.31 0.61 5.09
C ILE A 27 1.99 0.31 6.56
N GLY A 28 1.55 1.31 7.29
CA GLY A 28 1.21 1.16 8.70
C GLY A 28 -0.05 0.34 8.92
N ALA A 29 -0.34 0.03 10.18
CA ALA A 29 -1.50 -0.78 10.54
C ALA A 29 -2.82 -0.08 10.23
N ASP A 30 -3.85 -0.86 9.95
CA ASP A 30 -5.21 -0.39 9.73
C ASP A 30 -5.32 0.62 8.58
N CYS A 31 -4.50 0.42 7.54
CA CYS A 31 -4.55 1.27 6.35
C CYS A 31 -5.44 0.65 5.28
N PHE A 32 -5.99 1.51 4.45
CA PHE A 32 -6.78 1.10 3.29
C PHE A 32 -6.13 1.66 2.03
N ILE A 33 -5.78 0.78 1.12
CA ILE A 33 -5.21 1.16 -0.18
C ILE A 33 -6.25 0.83 -1.25
N GLY A 34 -6.78 1.85 -1.90
CA GLY A 34 -7.80 1.68 -2.93
C GLY A 34 -7.23 1.22 -4.25
N PRO A 35 -8.11 1.01 -5.26
CA PRO A 35 -7.67 0.55 -6.57
C PRO A 35 -6.95 1.66 -7.34
N PHE A 36 -6.09 1.24 -8.26
CA PHE A 36 -5.32 2.12 -9.15
C PHE A 36 -4.37 3.04 -8.39
N VAL A 37 -3.86 2.56 -7.26
CA VAL A 37 -2.88 3.29 -6.46
C VAL A 37 -1.48 2.80 -6.78
N GLU A 38 -0.54 3.73 -6.90
CA GLU A 38 0.86 3.40 -7.06
C GLU A 38 1.65 4.06 -5.94
N ILE A 39 2.37 3.25 -5.16
CA ILE A 39 3.21 3.74 -4.08
C ILE A 39 4.64 3.30 -4.36
N GLN A 40 5.52 4.26 -4.48
CA GLN A 40 6.87 4.02 -4.93
C GLN A 40 7.86 3.85 -3.77
N LYS A 41 9.05 3.43 -4.15
CA LYS A 41 10.14 3.16 -3.21
C LYS A 41 10.40 4.35 -2.30
N GLY A 42 10.55 4.07 -1.01
CA GLY A 42 10.87 5.08 0.00
C GLY A 42 9.64 5.71 0.66
N ALA A 43 8.44 5.39 0.20
CA ALA A 43 7.23 5.94 0.81
C ALA A 43 6.93 5.23 2.13
N LYS A 44 6.44 6.00 3.09
CA LYS A 44 5.96 5.46 4.36
C LYS A 44 4.56 5.97 4.60
N ILE A 45 3.63 5.05 4.75
CA ILE A 45 2.24 5.37 5.02
C ILE A 45 1.99 5.12 6.51
N GLY A 46 1.60 6.15 7.22
CA GLY A 46 1.29 6.04 8.65
C GLY A 46 0.05 5.19 8.90
N ALA A 47 -0.10 4.75 10.14
CA ALA A 47 -1.25 3.93 10.53
C ALA A 47 -2.57 4.68 10.33
N ASN A 48 -3.65 3.95 10.08
CA ASN A 48 -5.00 4.48 9.94
C ASN A 48 -5.14 5.45 8.76
N THR A 49 -4.36 5.23 7.72
CA THR A 49 -4.37 6.10 6.54
C THR A 49 -5.18 5.45 5.43
N ARG A 50 -5.93 6.26 4.72
CA ARG A 50 -6.72 5.82 3.58
C ARG A 50 -6.17 6.45 2.31
N VAL A 51 -5.75 5.60 1.39
CA VAL A 51 -5.21 6.02 0.09
C VAL A 51 -6.17 5.58 -1.00
N GLN A 52 -6.69 6.53 -1.74
CA GLN A 52 -7.65 6.24 -2.81
C GLN A 52 -7.29 6.92 -4.09
#